data_9a74e8ff99f1e06f27fe7406e40905a3
#
_entry.id   9a74e8ff99f1e06f27fe7406e40905a3
#
_cell.length_a   1.000
_cell.length_b   1.000
_cell.length_c   1.000
_cell.angle_alpha   90.00
_cell.angle_beta   90.00
_cell.angle_gamma   90.00
#
_symmetry.space_group_name_H-M   'P 1'
#
loop_
_entity.id
_entity.type
_entity.pdbx_description
1 polymer ?
#
loop_
_entity_poly.entity_id
_entity_poly.type
_entity_poly.pdbx_seq_one_letter_code
_entity_poly.pdbx_strand_id
1 'polypeptide(L)'
;MIYLDNAATTLIKPKKVHLAVADALIKCGNPGRGGHPSSMYAAARLYECRCEIAKLFNTEKSPENVVFTLNATHALNIAIKSILHNGGHAVISSLEHNSVLRPLRKLKESNVTYSVAECPIFAPDSALHSFEVCINERKPDCVIVNHISNVFGCELPIYSIDNICRANNIPLIIDASQSAGIAEIDVSRLKSTAYICFPGHKALFGPQGTGCLICCNGKYLYSFTEGGTGSNSADENQPYFLPDIYESGTQNSHGIAALAEGVKYVSNMTLREISRRHRELTRYAVERISAVSGIKVFTGPGHNHGVISFTAANLDCEELGDILGRQGIYLRAGLHCAPLAHKTAGTLNTGTVRASLSVFNSQRDIDVLCMHLNRILSKKTSVFY
;
A
#
# COMPACT_ATOMS: atom_id res chain seq x y z
N MET A 1 23.70 -2.70 10.87
CA MET A 1 22.70 -2.47 9.79
C MET A 1 21.41 -1.97 10.41
N ILE A 2 20.92 -0.83 9.96
CA ILE A 2 19.63 -0.24 10.35
C ILE A 2 18.77 -0.18 9.08
N TYR A 3 17.59 -0.81 9.09
CA TYR A 3 16.72 -0.85 7.95
C TYR A 3 15.51 0.08 8.16
N LEU A 4 15.43 1.11 7.34
CA LEU A 4 14.42 2.18 7.37
C LEU A 4 13.74 2.37 6.00
N ASP A 5 13.64 1.30 5.18
CA ASP A 5 12.91 1.32 3.88
C ASP A 5 11.69 0.38 3.87
N ASN A 6 10.97 0.32 5.00
CA ASN A 6 9.81 -0.56 5.16
C ASN A 6 8.60 -0.19 4.28
N ALA A 7 8.48 1.08 3.85
CA ALA A 7 7.44 1.50 2.90
C ALA A 7 7.66 0.95 1.48
N ALA A 8 8.89 0.54 1.13
CA ALA A 8 9.16 -0.21 -0.10
C ALA A 8 8.82 -1.69 0.10
N THR A 9 9.41 -2.33 1.10
CA THR A 9 9.14 -3.71 1.55
C THR A 9 9.68 -3.90 2.95
N THR A 10 9.05 -4.72 3.78
CA THR A 10 9.63 -5.09 5.08
C THR A 10 10.76 -6.11 4.89
N LEU A 11 11.93 -5.84 5.46
CA LEU A 11 13.05 -6.79 5.46
C LEU A 11 12.89 -7.82 6.59
N ILE A 12 12.65 -7.35 7.79
CA ILE A 12 12.46 -8.19 8.98
C ILE A 12 11.03 -8.73 8.98
N LYS A 13 10.92 -10.04 9.04
CA LYS A 13 9.63 -10.75 9.06
C LYS A 13 9.52 -11.66 10.29
N PRO A 14 8.31 -11.90 10.81
CA PRO A 14 8.09 -12.86 11.87
C PRO A 14 8.62 -14.25 11.52
N LYS A 15 9.21 -14.97 12.49
CA LYS A 15 9.80 -16.31 12.27
C LYS A 15 8.82 -17.30 11.62
N LYS A 16 7.54 -17.22 11.97
CA LYS A 16 6.50 -18.10 11.41
C LYS A 16 6.32 -17.90 9.90
N VAL A 17 6.54 -16.69 9.37
CA VAL A 17 6.49 -16.41 7.92
C VAL A 17 7.58 -17.19 7.18
N HIS A 18 8.81 -17.19 7.69
CA HIS A 18 9.92 -17.97 7.09
C HIS A 18 9.65 -19.47 7.12
N LEU A 19 9.16 -19.98 8.26
CA LEU A 19 8.83 -21.40 8.41
C LEU A 19 7.69 -21.81 7.48
N ALA A 20 6.67 -20.96 7.27
CA ALA A 20 5.55 -21.25 6.39
C ALA A 20 5.97 -21.32 4.91
N VAL A 21 6.92 -20.48 4.45
CA VAL A 21 7.47 -20.61 3.10
C VAL A 21 8.16 -21.97 2.93
N ALA A 22 9.03 -22.33 3.87
CA ALA A 22 9.79 -23.60 3.80
C ALA A 22 8.86 -24.83 3.84
N ASP A 23 7.87 -24.81 4.72
CA ASP A 23 6.87 -25.89 4.85
C ASP A 23 6.01 -26.02 3.58
N ALA A 24 5.56 -24.90 3.02
CA ALA A 24 4.74 -24.87 1.82
C ALA A 24 5.51 -25.37 0.57
N LEU A 25 6.82 -25.06 0.46
CA LEU A 25 7.68 -25.58 -0.63
C LEU A 25 7.77 -27.12 -0.62
N ILE A 26 7.66 -27.74 0.56
CA ILE A 26 7.71 -29.19 0.71
C ILE A 26 6.33 -29.84 0.49
N LYS A 27 5.25 -29.18 0.96
CA LYS A 27 3.94 -29.82 1.08
C LYS A 27 2.90 -29.40 0.04
N CYS A 28 3.00 -28.16 -0.52
CA CYS A 28 1.99 -27.67 -1.45
C CYS A 28 2.15 -28.29 -2.83
N GLY A 29 1.09 -28.97 -3.30
CA GLY A 29 0.86 -29.24 -4.71
C GLY A 29 0.06 -28.11 -5.37
N ASN A 30 -0.50 -28.36 -6.57
CA ASN A 30 -1.43 -27.44 -7.21
C ASN A 30 -2.73 -27.36 -6.40
N PRO A 31 -3.19 -26.17 -5.96
CA PRO A 31 -4.42 -26.01 -5.16
C PRO A 31 -5.71 -26.29 -5.92
N GLY A 32 -5.63 -26.45 -7.26
CA GLY A 32 -6.78 -26.86 -8.08
C GLY A 32 -7.23 -28.28 -7.77
N ARG A 33 -8.32 -28.72 -8.34
CA ARG A 33 -9.12 -29.98 -8.20
C ARG A 33 -8.39 -31.32 -7.90
N GLY A 34 -7.15 -31.31 -7.42
CA GLY A 34 -6.45 -32.51 -7.02
C GLY A 34 -6.98 -33.08 -5.70
N GLY A 35 -7.48 -34.33 -5.73
CA GLY A 35 -7.96 -35.03 -4.53
C GLY A 35 -6.84 -35.61 -3.63
N HIS A 36 -5.56 -35.35 -3.92
CA HIS A 36 -4.44 -35.87 -3.16
C HIS A 36 -4.00 -34.89 -2.04
N PRO A 37 -3.33 -35.40 -0.98
CA PRO A 37 -3.01 -34.61 0.22
C PRO A 37 -2.30 -33.29 -0.04
N SER A 38 -1.33 -33.23 -0.97
CA SER A 38 -0.58 -32.00 -1.27
C SER A 38 -1.43 -30.91 -1.94
N SER A 39 -2.38 -31.30 -2.82
CA SER A 39 -3.34 -30.38 -3.43
C SER A 39 -4.33 -29.83 -2.39
N MET A 40 -4.88 -30.71 -1.56
CA MET A 40 -5.79 -30.31 -0.47
C MET A 40 -5.08 -29.42 0.57
N TYR A 41 -3.82 -29.71 0.87
CA TYR A 41 -3.02 -28.87 1.77
C TYR A 41 -2.85 -27.46 1.19
N ALA A 42 -2.48 -27.34 -0.09
CA ALA A 42 -2.35 -26.03 -0.76
C ALA A 42 -3.66 -25.26 -0.74
N ALA A 43 -4.78 -25.88 -1.15
CA ALA A 43 -6.11 -25.26 -1.13
C ALA A 43 -6.50 -24.79 0.27
N ALA A 44 -6.25 -25.60 1.32
CA ALA A 44 -6.49 -25.23 2.70
C ALA A 44 -5.67 -24.00 3.14
N ARG A 45 -4.40 -23.89 2.74
CA ARG A 45 -3.56 -22.72 3.05
C ARG A 45 -4.07 -21.44 2.37
N LEU A 46 -4.49 -21.54 1.09
CA LEU A 46 -5.08 -20.41 0.38
C LEU A 46 -6.37 -19.94 1.08
N TYR A 47 -7.25 -20.87 1.37
CA TYR A 47 -8.53 -20.54 2.04
C TYR A 47 -8.31 -19.95 3.44
N GLU A 48 -7.39 -20.50 4.23
CA GLU A 48 -7.01 -19.94 5.53
C GLU A 48 -6.52 -18.49 5.40
N CYS A 49 -5.66 -18.20 4.42
CA CYS A 49 -5.18 -16.83 4.19
C CYS A 49 -6.34 -15.87 3.84
N ARG A 50 -7.30 -16.30 3.01
CA ARG A 50 -8.50 -15.52 2.70
C ARG A 50 -9.29 -15.20 3.97
N CYS A 51 -9.53 -16.21 4.81
CA CYS A 51 -10.26 -16.03 6.06
C CYS A 51 -9.55 -15.07 7.02
N GLU A 52 -8.23 -15.18 7.17
CA GLU A 52 -7.47 -14.27 8.05
C GLU A 52 -7.49 -12.81 7.53
N ILE A 53 -7.42 -12.60 6.20
CA ILE A 53 -7.56 -11.28 5.60
C ILE A 53 -8.99 -10.77 5.77
N ALA A 54 -9.99 -11.60 5.48
CA ALA A 54 -11.41 -11.24 5.63
C ALA A 54 -11.72 -10.81 7.06
N LYS A 55 -11.15 -11.49 8.05
CA LYS A 55 -11.24 -11.13 9.47
C LYS A 55 -10.57 -9.78 9.77
N LEU A 56 -9.34 -9.57 9.28
CA LEU A 56 -8.58 -8.34 9.52
C LEU A 56 -9.30 -7.10 8.99
N PHE A 57 -10.03 -7.23 7.87
CA PHE A 57 -10.76 -6.15 7.20
C PHE A 57 -12.27 -6.14 7.51
N ASN A 58 -12.74 -7.00 8.44
CA ASN A 58 -14.16 -7.12 8.81
C ASN A 58 -15.09 -7.41 7.60
N THR A 59 -14.66 -8.37 6.76
CA THR A 59 -15.45 -8.92 5.65
C THR A 59 -15.62 -10.44 5.77
N GLU A 60 -15.74 -10.96 6.98
CA GLU A 60 -15.70 -12.40 7.32
C GLU A 60 -16.80 -13.23 6.65
N LYS A 61 -17.92 -12.59 6.28
CA LYS A 61 -19.08 -13.28 5.66
C LYS A 61 -18.82 -13.71 4.22
N SER A 62 -17.76 -13.22 3.60
CA SER A 62 -17.46 -13.44 2.19
C SER A 62 -15.95 -13.50 1.94
N PRO A 63 -15.26 -14.56 2.44
CA PRO A 63 -13.83 -14.72 2.19
C PRO A 63 -13.49 -14.85 0.70
N GLU A 64 -14.42 -15.29 -0.14
CA GLU A 64 -14.30 -15.32 -1.61
C GLU A 64 -14.12 -13.95 -2.23
N ASN A 65 -14.52 -12.87 -1.56
CA ASN A 65 -14.30 -11.50 -1.99
C ASN A 65 -12.83 -11.05 -1.84
N VAL A 66 -12.02 -11.81 -1.14
CA VAL A 66 -10.57 -11.59 -1.05
C VAL A 66 -9.89 -12.30 -2.21
N VAL A 67 -9.40 -11.58 -3.18
CA VAL A 67 -8.71 -12.09 -4.38
C VAL A 67 -7.21 -11.93 -4.20
N PHE A 68 -6.44 -12.98 -4.49
CA PHE A 68 -4.98 -12.89 -4.48
C PHE A 68 -4.45 -12.29 -5.77
N THR A 69 -3.47 -11.43 -5.65
CA THR A 69 -2.79 -10.78 -6.77
C THR A 69 -1.27 -10.86 -6.57
N LEU A 70 -0.50 -10.56 -7.62
CA LEU A 70 0.96 -10.56 -7.54
C LEU A 70 1.50 -9.47 -6.60
N ASN A 71 0.80 -8.35 -6.51
CA ASN A 71 1.15 -7.16 -5.72
C ASN A 71 0.01 -6.13 -5.79
N ALA A 72 0.13 -5.00 -5.09
CA ALA A 72 -0.86 -3.92 -5.15
C ALA A 72 -1.02 -3.31 -6.55
N THR A 73 0.05 -3.23 -7.36
CA THR A 73 -0.05 -2.71 -8.73
C THR A 73 -0.97 -3.57 -9.59
N HIS A 74 -0.90 -4.90 -9.44
CA HIS A 74 -1.81 -5.83 -10.11
C HIS A 74 -3.25 -5.61 -9.62
N ALA A 75 -3.47 -5.56 -8.31
CA ALA A 75 -4.78 -5.29 -7.71
C ALA A 75 -5.40 -3.97 -8.20
N LEU A 76 -4.63 -2.87 -8.22
CA LEU A 76 -5.07 -1.57 -8.70
C LEU A 76 -5.38 -1.56 -10.20
N ASN A 77 -4.62 -2.28 -11.02
CA ASN A 77 -4.93 -2.44 -12.45
C ASN A 77 -6.26 -3.17 -12.66
N ILE A 78 -6.52 -4.24 -11.90
CA ILE A 78 -7.81 -4.94 -11.93
C ILE A 78 -8.92 -3.97 -11.53
N ALA A 79 -8.83 -3.32 -10.38
CA ALA A 79 -9.85 -2.42 -9.85
C ALA A 79 -10.19 -1.26 -10.80
N ILE A 80 -9.16 -0.55 -11.30
CA ILE A 80 -9.31 0.59 -12.19
C ILE A 80 -9.95 0.16 -13.51
N LYS A 81 -9.46 -0.92 -14.10
CA LYS A 81 -9.98 -1.41 -15.39
C LYS A 81 -11.35 -2.03 -15.27
N SER A 82 -11.69 -2.64 -14.14
CA SER A 82 -13.05 -3.16 -13.91
C SER A 82 -14.11 -2.07 -13.96
N ILE A 83 -13.77 -0.83 -13.61
CA ILE A 83 -14.75 0.28 -13.68
C ILE A 83 -14.61 1.07 -14.99
N LEU A 84 -13.38 1.29 -15.47
CA LEU A 84 -13.10 2.24 -16.55
C LEU A 84 -12.73 1.60 -17.90
N HIS A 85 -12.95 0.30 -18.10
CA HIS A 85 -12.58 -0.39 -19.35
C HIS A 85 -13.30 0.18 -20.59
N ASN A 86 -14.49 0.75 -20.44
CA ASN A 86 -15.29 1.37 -21.51
C ASN A 86 -15.15 2.90 -21.58
N GLY A 87 -14.12 3.47 -20.96
CA GLY A 87 -13.95 4.92 -20.85
C GLY A 87 -14.50 5.47 -19.54
N GLY A 88 -14.51 6.79 -19.39
CA GLY A 88 -15.08 7.47 -18.24
C GLY A 88 -14.16 8.51 -17.60
N HIS A 89 -14.53 8.94 -16.39
CA HIS A 89 -13.79 9.95 -15.63
C HIS A 89 -13.50 9.46 -14.21
N ALA A 90 -12.26 9.66 -13.74
CA ALA A 90 -11.87 9.40 -12.36
C ALA A 90 -11.55 10.69 -11.61
N VAL A 91 -11.87 10.77 -10.32
CA VAL A 91 -11.26 11.73 -9.41
C VAL A 91 -10.23 11.00 -8.56
N ILE A 92 -9.02 11.50 -8.51
CA ILE A 92 -7.90 10.89 -7.78
C ILE A 92 -7.31 11.87 -6.75
N SER A 93 -6.65 11.36 -5.70
CA SER A 93 -5.91 12.23 -4.79
C SER A 93 -4.61 12.74 -5.44
N SER A 94 -4.12 13.90 -4.99
CA SER A 94 -2.80 14.40 -5.39
C SER A 94 -1.63 13.62 -4.76
N LEU A 95 -1.92 12.61 -3.95
CA LEU A 95 -0.92 11.76 -3.27
C LEU A 95 -0.75 10.38 -3.92
N GLU A 96 -1.35 10.15 -5.10
CA GLU A 96 -1.36 8.84 -5.75
C GLU A 96 0.00 8.34 -6.17
N HIS A 97 0.18 7.03 -6.01
CA HIS A 97 1.32 6.30 -6.53
C HIS A 97 1.19 6.06 -8.05
N ASN A 98 2.32 5.80 -8.73
CA ASN A 98 2.35 5.45 -10.16
C ASN A 98 1.49 4.22 -10.52
N SER A 99 1.16 3.37 -9.55
CA SER A 99 0.25 2.23 -9.76
C SER A 99 -1.20 2.65 -10.04
N VAL A 100 -1.57 3.90 -9.75
CA VAL A 100 -2.84 4.54 -10.13
C VAL A 100 -2.65 5.40 -11.38
N LEU A 101 -1.61 6.25 -11.40
CA LEU A 101 -1.40 7.21 -12.49
C LEU A 101 -1.14 6.54 -13.84
N ARG A 102 -0.28 5.51 -13.87
CA ARG A 102 0.11 4.87 -15.13
C ARG A 102 -1.04 4.09 -15.79
N PRO A 103 -1.84 3.29 -15.07
CA PRO A 103 -3.06 2.70 -15.65
C PRO A 103 -4.03 3.74 -16.20
N LEU A 104 -4.33 4.81 -15.46
CA LEU A 104 -5.19 5.89 -15.94
C LEU A 104 -4.61 6.58 -17.18
N ARG A 105 -3.29 6.79 -17.21
CA ARG A 105 -2.61 7.37 -18.37
C ARG A 105 -2.71 6.46 -19.60
N LYS A 106 -2.58 5.13 -19.42
CA LYS A 106 -2.75 4.15 -20.50
C LYS A 106 -4.19 4.13 -21.01
N LEU A 107 -5.16 4.19 -20.12
CA LEU A 107 -6.59 4.18 -20.46
C LEU A 107 -7.08 5.46 -21.16
N LYS A 108 -6.24 6.51 -21.33
CA LYS A 108 -6.57 7.64 -22.19
C LYS A 108 -6.87 7.21 -23.63
N GLU A 109 -6.23 6.17 -24.10
CA GLU A 109 -6.49 5.55 -25.40
C GLU A 109 -7.93 5.00 -25.52
N SER A 110 -8.58 4.72 -24.38
CA SER A 110 -9.97 4.29 -24.25
C SER A 110 -10.88 5.42 -23.74
N ASN A 111 -10.53 6.69 -23.99
CA ASN A 111 -11.29 7.87 -23.57
C ASN A 111 -11.46 8.04 -22.05
N VAL A 112 -10.53 7.50 -21.23
CA VAL A 112 -10.52 7.77 -19.80
C VAL A 112 -9.84 9.10 -19.53
N THR A 113 -10.49 9.92 -18.67
CA THR A 113 -9.93 11.18 -18.17
C THR A 113 -9.88 11.15 -16.64
N TYR A 114 -9.12 12.06 -16.01
CA TYR A 114 -9.15 12.21 -14.57
C TYR A 114 -8.93 13.65 -14.12
N SER A 115 -9.51 14.00 -12.96
CA SER A 115 -9.25 15.22 -12.18
C SER A 115 -8.48 14.86 -10.91
N VAL A 116 -7.73 15.82 -10.38
CA VAL A 116 -6.90 15.64 -9.19
C VAL A 116 -7.45 16.47 -8.05
N ALA A 117 -7.90 15.83 -6.99
CA ALA A 117 -8.27 16.48 -5.73
C ALA A 117 -6.98 16.78 -4.93
N GLU A 118 -6.76 18.06 -4.63
CA GLU A 118 -5.58 18.51 -3.88
C GLU A 118 -5.67 18.05 -2.41
N CYS A 119 -4.60 17.41 -1.96
CA CYS A 119 -4.49 16.84 -0.62
C CYS A 119 -3.27 17.40 0.10
N PRO A 120 -3.41 18.49 0.85
CA PRO A 120 -2.29 19.09 1.57
C PRO A 120 -1.70 18.13 2.60
N ILE A 121 -0.38 17.94 2.56
CA ILE A 121 0.32 16.93 3.39
C ILE A 121 0.27 17.22 4.90
N PHE A 122 0.07 18.49 5.30
CA PHE A 122 0.00 18.90 6.70
C PHE A 122 -1.44 19.09 7.21
N ALA A 123 -2.43 19.01 6.31
CA ALA A 123 -3.84 19.18 6.63
C ALA A 123 -4.69 18.20 5.79
N PRO A 124 -4.51 16.88 5.97
CA PRO A 124 -5.14 15.87 5.12
C PRO A 124 -6.68 15.91 5.17
N ASP A 125 -7.26 16.34 6.28
CA ASP A 125 -8.73 16.49 6.41
C ASP A 125 -9.29 17.57 5.48
N SER A 126 -8.49 18.56 5.11
CA SER A 126 -8.91 19.61 4.15
C SER A 126 -9.06 19.07 2.72
N ALA A 127 -8.56 17.88 2.43
CA ALA A 127 -8.74 17.19 1.15
C ALA A 127 -10.23 16.93 0.82
N LEU A 128 -11.10 16.78 1.83
CA LEU A 128 -12.53 16.52 1.63
C LEU A 128 -13.17 17.55 0.73
N HIS A 129 -12.91 18.83 0.98
CA HIS A 129 -13.44 19.91 0.15
C HIS A 129 -12.97 19.80 -1.31
N SER A 130 -11.71 19.44 -1.54
CA SER A 130 -11.18 19.25 -2.90
C SER A 130 -11.85 18.10 -3.63
N PHE A 131 -12.16 16.98 -2.94
CA PHE A 131 -12.94 15.90 -3.52
C PHE A 131 -14.36 16.35 -3.87
N GLU A 132 -15.06 17.08 -2.99
CA GLU A 132 -16.39 17.63 -3.24
C GLU A 132 -16.40 18.56 -4.46
N VAL A 133 -15.43 19.47 -4.56
CA VAL A 133 -15.28 20.38 -5.71
C VAL A 133 -15.10 19.59 -7.00
N CYS A 134 -14.15 18.66 -7.06
CA CYS A 134 -13.91 17.88 -8.26
C CYS A 134 -15.13 17.04 -8.68
N ILE A 135 -15.85 16.44 -7.73
CA ILE A 135 -17.05 15.64 -7.96
C ILE A 135 -18.20 16.52 -8.50
N ASN A 136 -18.36 17.74 -7.95
CA ASN A 136 -19.41 18.67 -8.38
C ASN A 136 -19.13 19.31 -9.74
N GLU A 137 -17.85 19.61 -10.04
CA GLU A 137 -17.45 20.14 -11.35
C GLU A 137 -17.71 19.13 -12.47
N ARG A 138 -17.41 17.86 -12.20
CA ARG A 138 -17.66 16.78 -13.12
C ARG A 138 -17.83 15.47 -12.37
N LYS A 139 -19.07 14.95 -12.35
CA LYS A 139 -19.39 13.66 -11.72
C LYS A 139 -18.51 12.55 -12.31
N PRO A 140 -17.66 11.89 -11.52
CA PRO A 140 -16.80 10.82 -12.00
C PRO A 140 -17.52 9.46 -12.00
N ASP A 141 -16.97 8.52 -12.77
CA ASP A 141 -17.34 7.12 -12.75
C ASP A 141 -16.70 6.37 -11.59
N CYS A 142 -15.59 6.88 -11.04
CA CYS A 142 -15.01 6.40 -9.80
C CYS A 142 -14.15 7.47 -9.11
N VAL A 143 -13.98 7.32 -7.80
CA VAL A 143 -12.96 8.01 -7.01
C VAL A 143 -11.86 7.00 -6.65
N ILE A 144 -10.60 7.41 -6.70
CA ILE A 144 -9.45 6.60 -6.29
C ILE A 144 -8.67 7.37 -5.24
N VAL A 145 -8.41 6.74 -4.10
CA VAL A 145 -7.73 7.38 -2.98
C VAL A 145 -6.62 6.51 -2.40
N ASN A 146 -5.44 7.09 -2.27
CA ASN A 146 -4.37 6.54 -1.46
C ASN A 146 -4.68 6.80 0.01
N HIS A 147 -4.90 5.74 0.81
CA HIS A 147 -5.27 5.90 2.22
C HIS A 147 -4.13 6.52 3.05
N ILE A 148 -2.90 6.03 2.88
CA ILE A 148 -1.71 6.60 3.53
C ILE A 148 -0.64 6.83 2.47
N SER A 149 -0.14 8.07 2.41
CA SER A 149 0.91 8.44 1.45
C SER A 149 2.21 7.65 1.69
N ASN A 150 2.71 7.02 0.65
CA ASN A 150 4.00 6.32 0.69
C ASN A 150 5.21 7.27 0.72
N VAL A 151 5.00 8.57 0.55
CA VAL A 151 6.04 9.60 0.60
C VAL A 151 6.03 10.33 1.93
N PHE A 152 4.86 10.78 2.38
CA PHE A 152 4.74 11.69 3.52
C PHE A 152 4.06 11.07 4.73
N GLY A 153 3.51 9.86 4.61
CA GLY A 153 2.88 9.13 5.70
C GLY A 153 1.56 9.71 6.20
N CYS A 154 1.08 10.82 5.60
CA CYS A 154 -0.21 11.39 5.96
C CYS A 154 -1.36 10.46 5.56
N GLU A 155 -2.34 10.36 6.44
CA GLU A 155 -3.55 9.54 6.26
C GLU A 155 -4.67 10.42 5.71
N LEU A 156 -5.33 9.97 4.64
CA LEU A 156 -6.55 10.60 4.11
C LEU A 156 -7.80 9.98 4.75
N PRO A 157 -8.85 10.78 4.99
CA PRO A 157 -10.06 10.36 5.72
C PRO A 157 -10.99 9.51 4.84
N ILE A 158 -10.63 8.25 4.56
CA ILE A 158 -11.33 7.36 3.63
C ILE A 158 -12.81 7.15 3.95
N TYR A 159 -13.20 7.14 5.24
CA TYR A 159 -14.61 6.99 5.63
C TYR A 159 -15.44 8.22 5.26
N SER A 160 -14.89 9.42 5.41
CA SER A 160 -15.55 10.66 4.99
C SER A 160 -15.62 10.76 3.46
N ILE A 161 -14.55 10.35 2.76
CA ILE A 161 -14.54 10.27 1.28
C ILE A 161 -15.57 9.23 0.79
N ASP A 162 -15.67 8.05 1.44
CA ASP A 162 -16.70 7.05 1.13
C ASP A 162 -18.12 7.59 1.30
N ASN A 163 -18.37 8.41 2.33
CA ASN A 163 -19.66 9.05 2.54
C ASN A 163 -19.99 10.05 1.42
N ILE A 164 -19.03 10.86 0.95
CA ILE A 164 -19.20 11.75 -0.20
C ILE A 164 -19.52 10.93 -1.46
N CYS A 165 -18.76 9.88 -1.72
CA CYS A 165 -18.97 8.95 -2.84
C CYS A 165 -20.36 8.29 -2.78
N ARG A 166 -20.77 7.85 -1.59
CA ARG A 166 -22.11 7.26 -1.36
C ARG A 166 -23.24 8.24 -1.67
N ALA A 167 -23.13 9.49 -1.19
CA ALA A 167 -24.13 10.52 -1.45
C ALA A 167 -24.33 10.81 -2.95
N ASN A 168 -23.29 10.57 -3.77
CA ASN A 168 -23.28 10.79 -5.21
C ASN A 168 -23.42 9.51 -6.05
N ASN A 169 -23.57 8.34 -5.41
CA ASN A 169 -23.59 7.01 -6.07
C ASN A 169 -22.34 6.77 -6.94
N ILE A 170 -21.15 7.05 -6.41
CA ILE A 170 -19.87 6.89 -7.08
C ILE A 170 -19.09 5.76 -6.39
N PRO A 171 -18.57 4.76 -7.11
CA PRO A 171 -17.71 3.73 -6.52
C PRO A 171 -16.36 4.32 -6.09
N LEU A 172 -15.84 3.84 -4.94
CA LEU A 172 -14.55 4.22 -4.41
C LEU A 172 -13.55 3.06 -4.55
N ILE A 173 -12.33 3.34 -4.98
CA ILE A 173 -11.18 2.45 -4.96
C ILE A 173 -10.18 2.98 -3.92
N ILE A 174 -9.79 2.13 -2.98
CA ILE A 174 -8.83 2.48 -1.93
C ILE A 174 -7.49 1.77 -2.20
N ASP A 175 -6.42 2.55 -2.40
CA ASP A 175 -5.06 2.03 -2.32
C ASP A 175 -4.62 1.98 -0.84
N ALA A 176 -4.68 0.79 -0.26
CA ALA A 176 -4.28 0.52 1.11
C ALA A 176 -2.83 0.03 1.22
N SER A 177 -1.97 0.33 0.23
CA SER A 177 -0.59 -0.19 0.17
C SER A 177 0.28 0.16 1.37
N GLN A 178 0.00 1.24 2.07
CA GLN A 178 0.73 1.65 3.28
C GLN A 178 -0.10 1.48 4.55
N SER A 179 -1.41 1.30 4.44
CA SER A 179 -2.31 1.21 5.59
C SER A 179 -2.67 -0.21 5.99
N ALA A 180 -2.72 -1.16 5.05
CA ALA A 180 -2.99 -2.56 5.34
C ALA A 180 -1.96 -3.13 6.33
N GLY A 181 -2.42 -3.51 7.52
CA GLY A 181 -1.57 -3.98 8.62
C GLY A 181 -1.05 -2.89 9.57
N ILE A 182 -1.39 -1.61 9.34
CA ILE A 182 -1.01 -0.47 10.21
C ILE A 182 -2.25 0.26 10.74
N ALA A 183 -3.13 0.70 9.84
CA ALA A 183 -4.35 1.42 10.18
C ALA A 183 -5.57 0.50 10.01
N GLU A 184 -6.61 0.75 10.80
CA GLU A 184 -7.86 0.02 10.68
C GLU A 184 -8.61 0.41 9.40
N ILE A 185 -9.02 -0.61 8.64
CA ILE A 185 -9.92 -0.47 7.50
C ILE A 185 -11.06 -1.46 7.72
N ASP A 186 -12.20 -0.95 8.16
CA ASP A 186 -13.41 -1.75 8.41
C ASP A 186 -14.34 -1.67 7.19
N VAL A 187 -14.37 -2.74 6.40
CA VAL A 187 -15.21 -2.86 5.20
C VAL A 187 -16.69 -2.70 5.52
N SER A 188 -17.13 -3.14 6.71
CA SER A 188 -18.54 -3.04 7.10
C SER A 188 -19.04 -1.58 7.19
N ARG A 189 -18.13 -0.62 7.38
CA ARG A 189 -18.40 0.82 7.46
C ARG A 189 -18.30 1.52 6.10
N LEU A 190 -17.66 0.91 5.11
CA LEU A 190 -17.47 1.45 3.76
C LEU A 190 -18.64 1.01 2.87
N LYS A 191 -19.45 1.95 2.40
CA LYS A 191 -20.71 1.65 1.69
C LYS A 191 -20.66 1.93 0.19
N SER A 192 -19.74 2.78 -0.23
CA SER A 192 -19.50 3.10 -1.65
C SER A 192 -18.23 2.45 -2.19
N THR A 193 -17.37 1.94 -1.31
CA THR A 193 -16.12 1.31 -1.69
C THR A 193 -16.39 0.04 -2.51
N ALA A 194 -15.85 0.01 -3.74
CA ALA A 194 -15.90 -1.14 -4.62
C ALA A 194 -14.72 -2.06 -4.40
N TYR A 195 -13.51 -1.48 -4.23
CA TYR A 195 -12.27 -2.23 -4.14
C TYR A 195 -11.30 -1.65 -3.10
N ILE A 196 -10.60 -2.55 -2.40
CA ILE A 196 -9.46 -2.22 -1.53
C ILE A 196 -8.25 -3.03 -2.04
N CYS A 197 -7.15 -2.34 -2.37
CA CYS A 197 -5.96 -2.92 -2.99
C CYS A 197 -4.75 -2.79 -2.07
N PHE A 198 -4.00 -3.87 -1.85
CA PHE A 198 -2.80 -3.83 -1.00
C PHE A 198 -1.81 -4.95 -1.30
N PRO A 199 -0.50 -4.75 -1.02
CA PRO A 199 0.53 -5.77 -1.14
C PRO A 199 0.65 -6.58 0.15
N GLY A 200 1.01 -7.85 0.04
CA GLY A 200 1.29 -8.68 1.22
C GLY A 200 2.67 -8.44 1.84
N HIS A 201 3.63 -7.92 1.08
CA HIS A 201 5.04 -7.87 1.47
C HIS A 201 5.47 -6.65 2.31
N LYS A 202 4.56 -5.71 2.59
CA LYS A 202 4.81 -4.55 3.47
C LYS A 202 4.39 -4.86 4.90
N ALA A 203 3.51 -4.09 5.50
CA ALA A 203 3.15 -4.23 6.91
C ALA A 203 2.34 -5.51 7.26
N LEU A 204 1.93 -6.29 6.26
CA LEU A 204 1.39 -7.63 6.47
C LEU A 204 2.48 -8.71 6.53
N PHE A 205 3.75 -8.36 6.40
CA PHE A 205 4.93 -9.23 6.57
C PHE A 205 5.00 -10.46 5.64
N GLY A 206 4.15 -10.56 4.62
CA GLY A 206 4.21 -11.61 3.60
C GLY A 206 5.45 -11.51 2.71
N PRO A 207 5.75 -12.53 1.92
CA PRO A 207 6.80 -12.46 0.90
C PRO A 207 6.42 -11.52 -0.26
N GLN A 208 7.42 -11.08 -1.02
CA GLN A 208 7.21 -10.45 -2.32
C GLN A 208 6.48 -11.41 -3.26
N GLY A 209 5.78 -10.88 -4.27
CA GLY A 209 4.94 -11.69 -5.15
C GLY A 209 3.60 -12.09 -4.50
N THR A 210 3.19 -11.39 -3.46
CA THR A 210 1.87 -11.50 -2.83
C THR A 210 1.20 -10.13 -2.72
N GLY A 211 -0.08 -10.09 -3.03
CA GLY A 211 -0.96 -8.93 -2.90
C GLY A 211 -2.40 -9.39 -2.85
N CYS A 212 -3.29 -8.47 -2.55
CA CYS A 212 -4.73 -8.75 -2.45
C CYS A 212 -5.55 -7.61 -3.02
N LEU A 213 -6.72 -8.00 -3.51
CA LEU A 213 -7.83 -7.17 -3.88
C LEU A 213 -9.04 -7.63 -3.06
N ILE A 214 -9.67 -6.75 -2.30
CA ILE A 214 -10.97 -7.03 -1.67
C ILE A 214 -12.05 -6.43 -2.56
N CYS A 215 -12.96 -7.26 -3.06
CA CYS A 215 -14.15 -6.86 -3.81
C CYS A 215 -15.29 -6.59 -2.82
N CYS A 216 -15.51 -5.33 -2.43
CA CYS A 216 -16.43 -5.00 -1.32
C CYS A 216 -17.91 -5.19 -1.66
N ASN A 217 -18.31 -5.06 -2.93
CA ASN A 217 -19.72 -5.12 -3.33
C ASN A 217 -20.03 -6.02 -4.54
N GLY A 218 -19.01 -6.57 -5.21
CA GLY A 218 -19.18 -7.49 -6.35
C GLY A 218 -19.87 -6.91 -7.60
N LYS A 219 -20.04 -5.59 -7.70
CA LYS A 219 -20.84 -4.96 -8.78
C LYS A 219 -20.06 -4.70 -10.07
N TYR A 220 -18.74 -4.52 -9.98
CA TYR A 220 -17.89 -4.07 -11.07
C TYR A 220 -16.91 -5.19 -11.45
N LEU A 221 -17.42 -6.31 -11.92
CA LEU A 221 -16.58 -7.43 -12.33
C LEU A 221 -16.23 -7.32 -13.81
N TYR A 222 -14.94 -7.36 -14.13
CA TYR A 222 -14.44 -7.37 -15.50
C TYR A 222 -13.13 -8.18 -15.52
N SER A 223 -13.07 -9.21 -16.34
CA SER A 223 -11.88 -10.05 -16.42
C SER A 223 -10.67 -9.23 -16.90
N PHE A 224 -9.58 -9.36 -16.17
CA PHE A 224 -8.33 -8.65 -16.47
C PHE A 224 -7.33 -9.56 -17.19
N THR A 225 -7.39 -10.85 -16.88
CA THR A 225 -6.57 -11.90 -17.47
C THR A 225 -7.41 -13.16 -17.55
N GLU A 226 -7.53 -13.69 -18.73
CA GLU A 226 -8.27 -14.92 -19.00
C GLU A 226 -7.34 -16.13 -18.92
N GLY A 227 -7.86 -17.26 -18.42
CA GLY A 227 -7.08 -18.50 -18.34
C GLY A 227 -7.68 -19.53 -17.39
N GLY A 228 -6.97 -20.62 -17.18
CA GLY A 228 -7.44 -21.72 -16.34
C GLY A 228 -7.56 -21.30 -14.88
N THR A 229 -8.74 -21.47 -14.29
CA THR A 229 -9.04 -21.20 -12.88
C THR A 229 -9.20 -22.48 -12.06
N GLY A 230 -9.24 -23.63 -12.72
CA GLY A 230 -9.56 -24.92 -12.09
C GLY A 230 -11.06 -25.18 -11.91
N SER A 231 -11.93 -24.23 -12.24
CA SER A 231 -13.40 -24.38 -12.24
C SER A 231 -13.94 -24.34 -13.66
N ASN A 232 -15.12 -24.97 -13.90
CA ASN A 232 -15.86 -24.92 -15.16
C ASN A 232 -15.02 -25.18 -16.44
N SER A 233 -14.13 -26.18 -16.41
CA SER A 233 -13.13 -26.41 -17.47
C SER A 233 -13.71 -26.71 -18.86
N ALA A 234 -15.01 -26.99 -18.97
CA ALA A 234 -15.71 -27.20 -20.24
C ALA A 234 -16.26 -25.90 -20.86
N ASP A 235 -16.31 -24.82 -20.09
CA ASP A 235 -16.75 -23.52 -20.56
C ASP A 235 -15.53 -22.76 -21.13
N GLU A 236 -15.64 -22.25 -22.34
CA GLU A 236 -14.60 -21.45 -23.00
C GLU A 236 -14.54 -20.00 -22.48
N ASN A 237 -15.56 -19.55 -21.74
CA ASN A 237 -15.60 -18.24 -21.17
C ASN A 237 -14.92 -18.21 -19.79
N GLN A 238 -14.31 -17.06 -19.46
CA GLN A 238 -13.80 -16.83 -18.11
C GLN A 238 -14.96 -16.87 -17.10
N PRO A 239 -14.82 -17.59 -15.96
CA PRO A 239 -15.86 -17.59 -14.93
C PRO A 239 -16.20 -16.18 -14.44
N TYR A 240 -17.49 -15.89 -14.30
CA TYR A 240 -17.98 -14.57 -13.87
C TYR A 240 -18.40 -14.59 -12.39
N PHE A 241 -17.56 -15.14 -11.53
CA PHE A 241 -17.75 -15.18 -10.09
C PHE A 241 -16.41 -15.05 -9.36
N LEU A 242 -16.44 -14.53 -8.13
CA LEU A 242 -15.28 -14.39 -7.27
C LEU A 242 -14.93 -15.73 -6.61
N PRO A 243 -13.64 -16.02 -6.42
CA PRO A 243 -12.48 -15.20 -6.83
C PRO A 243 -12.03 -15.49 -8.27
N ASP A 244 -12.58 -16.49 -8.94
CA ASP A 244 -12.10 -17.11 -10.18
C ASP A 244 -11.98 -16.12 -11.33
N ILE A 245 -12.87 -15.12 -11.43
CA ILE A 245 -12.78 -14.09 -12.47
C ILE A 245 -11.42 -13.36 -12.49
N TYR A 246 -10.73 -13.29 -11.35
CA TYR A 246 -9.47 -12.57 -11.20
C TYR A 246 -8.27 -13.46 -10.86
N GLU A 247 -8.49 -14.75 -10.61
CA GLU A 247 -7.44 -15.69 -10.21
C GLU A 247 -7.13 -16.72 -11.29
N SER A 248 -6.84 -16.28 -12.51
CA SER A 248 -6.40 -17.14 -13.58
C SER A 248 -4.96 -17.64 -13.35
N GLY A 249 -4.72 -18.92 -13.65
CA GLY A 249 -3.43 -19.57 -13.47
C GLY A 249 -3.17 -20.11 -12.07
N THR A 250 -2.08 -20.86 -11.90
CA THR A 250 -1.71 -21.44 -10.60
C THR A 250 -1.27 -20.35 -9.63
N GLN A 251 -1.95 -20.27 -8.50
CA GLN A 251 -1.68 -19.27 -7.47
C GLN A 251 -0.33 -19.53 -6.77
N ASN A 252 0.29 -18.46 -6.23
CA ASN A 252 1.51 -18.51 -5.42
C ASN A 252 1.23 -19.12 -4.04
N SER A 253 0.97 -20.43 -3.99
CA SER A 253 0.60 -21.13 -2.75
C SER A 253 1.62 -20.95 -1.63
N HIS A 254 2.91 -20.94 -1.96
CA HIS A 254 4.00 -20.77 -0.99
C HIS A 254 3.99 -19.39 -0.36
N GLY A 255 3.87 -18.34 -1.19
CA GLY A 255 3.80 -16.96 -0.72
C GLY A 255 2.53 -16.67 0.06
N ILE A 256 1.39 -17.22 -0.38
CA ILE A 256 0.08 -17.01 0.27
C ILE A 256 0.03 -17.72 1.63
N ALA A 257 0.55 -18.94 1.75
CA ALA A 257 0.67 -19.63 3.03
C ALA A 257 1.50 -18.82 4.05
N ALA A 258 2.59 -18.23 3.58
CA ALA A 258 3.43 -17.36 4.42
C ALA A 258 2.76 -16.02 4.74
N LEU A 259 2.01 -15.45 3.80
CA LEU A 259 1.21 -14.24 4.05
C LEU A 259 0.19 -14.46 5.16
N ALA A 260 -0.45 -15.64 5.21
CA ALA A 260 -1.38 -15.99 6.30
C ALA A 260 -0.72 -15.83 7.68
N GLU A 261 0.52 -16.29 7.84
CA GLU A 261 1.25 -16.16 9.11
C GLU A 261 1.63 -14.69 9.43
N GLY A 262 1.88 -13.88 8.39
CA GLY A 262 2.08 -12.44 8.54
C GLY A 262 0.81 -11.74 9.01
N VAL A 263 -0.34 -12.04 8.40
CA VAL A 263 -1.66 -11.50 8.79
C VAL A 263 -2.01 -11.92 10.23
N LYS A 264 -1.82 -13.18 10.58
CA LYS A 264 -2.01 -13.66 11.97
C LYS A 264 -1.12 -12.92 12.98
N TYR A 265 0.13 -12.62 12.60
CA TYR A 265 1.03 -11.83 13.44
C TYR A 265 0.46 -10.43 13.69
N VAL A 266 -0.05 -9.76 12.64
CA VAL A 266 -0.71 -8.45 12.75
C VAL A 266 -1.96 -8.53 13.65
N SER A 267 -2.81 -9.52 13.42
CA SER A 267 -4.04 -9.75 14.22
C SER A 267 -3.72 -9.99 15.69
N ASN A 268 -2.68 -10.77 15.99
CA ASN A 268 -2.26 -11.07 17.37
C ASN A 268 -1.66 -9.84 18.10
N MET A 269 -0.93 -8.97 17.38
CA MET A 269 -0.46 -7.69 17.92
C MET A 269 -1.58 -6.67 18.09
N THR A 270 -2.65 -6.79 17.35
CA THR A 270 -3.74 -5.86 17.11
C THR A 270 -3.32 -4.59 16.34
N LEU A 271 -4.18 -4.14 15.42
CA LEU A 271 -3.94 -2.91 14.65
C LEU A 271 -3.84 -1.68 15.58
N ARG A 272 -4.58 -1.67 16.68
CA ARG A 272 -4.51 -0.59 17.68
C ARG A 272 -3.10 -0.44 18.26
N GLU A 273 -2.48 -1.54 18.66
CA GLU A 273 -1.12 -1.52 19.23
C GLU A 273 -0.06 -1.20 18.17
N ILE A 274 -0.17 -1.76 16.97
CA ILE A 274 0.71 -1.46 15.84
C ILE A 274 0.65 0.03 15.51
N SER A 275 -0.55 0.57 15.34
CA SER A 275 -0.78 1.98 15.03
C SER A 275 -0.24 2.91 16.14
N ARG A 276 -0.44 2.54 17.42
CA ARG A 276 0.12 3.28 18.55
C ARG A 276 1.65 3.35 18.49
N ARG A 277 2.32 2.20 18.31
CA ARG A 277 3.79 2.13 18.19
C ARG A 277 4.31 2.92 17.00
N HIS A 278 3.66 2.82 15.85
CA HIS A 278 4.01 3.60 14.67
C HIS A 278 3.92 5.11 14.95
N ARG A 279 2.82 5.59 15.53
CA ARG A 279 2.66 7.02 15.85
C ARG A 279 3.69 7.51 16.86
N GLU A 280 3.95 6.76 17.92
CA GLU A 280 4.94 7.14 18.95
C GLU A 280 6.36 7.22 18.37
N LEU A 281 6.76 6.19 17.62
CA LEU A 281 8.09 6.17 17.02
C LEU A 281 8.24 7.22 15.91
N THR A 282 7.17 7.48 15.13
CA THR A 282 7.15 8.52 14.11
C THR A 282 7.29 9.91 14.73
N ARG A 283 6.54 10.20 15.78
CA ARG A 283 6.66 11.47 16.51
C ARG A 283 8.09 11.69 16.99
N TYR A 284 8.67 10.68 17.66
CA TYR A 284 10.06 10.71 18.09
C TYR A 284 11.02 10.97 16.92
N ALA A 285 10.85 10.26 15.81
CA ALA A 285 11.70 10.40 14.64
C ALA A 285 11.60 11.79 14.00
N VAL A 286 10.38 12.32 13.82
CA VAL A 286 10.15 13.68 13.29
C VAL A 286 10.84 14.72 14.18
N GLU A 287 10.67 14.63 15.49
CA GLU A 287 11.29 15.55 16.47
C GLU A 287 12.81 15.49 16.37
N ARG A 288 13.40 14.29 16.40
CA ARG A 288 14.86 14.09 16.37
C ARG A 288 15.49 14.49 15.04
N ILE A 289 14.86 14.16 13.92
CA ILE A 289 15.38 14.49 12.58
C ILE A 289 15.25 15.99 12.32
N SER A 290 14.16 16.63 12.75
CA SER A 290 13.96 18.09 12.61
C SER A 290 14.96 18.91 13.43
N ALA A 291 15.50 18.35 14.53
CA ALA A 291 16.52 18.98 15.35
C ALA A 291 17.93 18.98 14.71
N VAL A 292 18.14 18.22 13.62
CA VAL A 292 19.42 18.20 12.89
C VAL A 292 19.51 19.46 12.02
N SER A 293 20.53 20.27 12.24
CA SER A 293 20.77 21.50 11.48
C SER A 293 20.90 21.21 9.97
N GLY A 294 20.21 21.99 9.16
CA GLY A 294 20.19 21.84 7.71
C GLY A 294 19.23 20.78 7.17
N ILE A 295 18.43 20.13 8.01
CA ILE A 295 17.36 19.22 7.58
C ILE A 295 16.02 19.95 7.54
N LYS A 296 15.26 19.73 6.45
CA LYS A 296 13.86 20.11 6.33
C LYS A 296 12.99 18.85 6.24
N VAL A 297 12.12 18.65 7.22
CA VAL A 297 11.18 17.52 7.26
C VAL A 297 9.85 17.92 6.61
N PHE A 298 9.31 17.01 5.79
CA PHE A 298 8.02 17.17 5.09
C PHE A 298 6.90 16.34 5.71
N THR A 299 7.13 15.81 6.88
CA THR A 299 6.20 14.96 7.63
C THR A 299 5.90 15.64 8.95
N GLY A 300 4.63 15.99 9.18
CA GLY A 300 4.17 16.58 10.44
C GLY A 300 3.88 15.53 11.52
N PRO A 301 3.92 15.90 12.80
CA PRO A 301 3.33 15.08 13.87
C PRO A 301 1.81 15.01 13.66
N GLY A 302 1.16 13.93 14.05
CA GLY A 302 -0.29 13.77 13.95
C GLY A 302 -0.68 12.57 13.09
N HIS A 303 -1.32 12.78 11.97
CA HIS A 303 -1.84 11.73 11.08
C HIS A 303 -0.74 11.00 10.27
N ASN A 304 0.37 10.61 10.92
CA ASN A 304 1.48 9.93 10.26
C ASN A 304 1.70 8.51 10.79
N HIS A 305 1.97 7.61 9.87
CA HIS A 305 2.09 6.19 10.11
C HIS A 305 3.45 5.62 9.70
N GLY A 306 4.53 6.19 10.23
CA GLY A 306 5.85 5.59 10.11
C GLY A 306 6.63 5.96 8.84
N VAL A 307 6.19 6.96 8.07
CA VAL A 307 6.90 7.42 6.87
C VAL A 307 7.35 8.86 7.08
N ILE A 308 8.65 9.11 7.04
CA ILE A 308 9.26 10.41 7.26
C ILE A 308 10.11 10.78 6.04
N SER A 309 9.72 11.84 5.33
CA SER A 309 10.49 12.40 4.22
C SER A 309 11.18 13.69 4.62
N PHE A 310 12.41 13.84 4.20
CA PHE A 310 13.22 15.03 4.49
C PHE A 310 14.21 15.35 3.36
N THR A 311 14.66 16.59 3.31
CA THR A 311 15.78 17.06 2.48
C THR A 311 16.89 17.61 3.36
N ALA A 312 18.10 17.65 2.84
CA ALA A 312 19.24 18.27 3.50
C ALA A 312 19.70 19.50 2.71
N ALA A 313 20.08 20.57 3.40
CA ALA A 313 20.65 21.76 2.76
C ALA A 313 21.96 21.41 2.05
N ASN A 314 22.12 21.91 0.82
CA ASN A 314 23.35 21.76 0.00
C ASN A 314 23.78 20.29 -0.26
N LEU A 315 22.83 19.36 -0.22
CA LEU A 315 23.09 17.94 -0.48
C LEU A 315 21.89 17.32 -1.20
N ASP A 316 22.18 16.73 -2.36
CA ASP A 316 21.18 16.00 -3.12
C ASP A 316 20.65 14.80 -2.34
N CYS A 317 19.36 14.47 -2.55
CA CYS A 317 18.72 13.40 -1.79
C CYS A 317 19.32 12.02 -2.10
N GLU A 318 19.71 11.77 -3.36
CA GLU A 318 20.31 10.50 -3.77
C GLU A 318 21.73 10.38 -3.24
N GLU A 319 22.53 11.46 -3.28
CA GLU A 319 23.86 11.51 -2.66
C GLU A 319 23.79 11.23 -1.15
N LEU A 320 22.85 11.85 -0.45
CA LEU A 320 22.66 11.60 1.00
C LEU A 320 22.24 10.15 1.27
N GLY A 321 21.34 9.61 0.45
CA GLY A 321 20.92 8.21 0.53
C GLY A 321 22.08 7.24 0.36
N ASP A 322 22.94 7.48 -0.63
CA ASP A 322 24.13 6.66 -0.89
C ASP A 322 25.15 6.71 0.26
N ILE A 323 25.42 7.91 0.80
CA ILE A 323 26.35 8.07 1.94
C ILE A 323 25.83 7.29 3.15
N LEU A 324 24.54 7.40 3.48
CA LEU A 324 23.92 6.68 4.59
C LEU A 324 23.92 5.16 4.34
N GLY A 325 23.63 4.73 3.11
CA GLY A 325 23.67 3.32 2.71
C GLY A 325 25.04 2.67 2.91
N ARG A 326 26.13 3.36 2.54
CA ARG A 326 27.52 2.91 2.78
C ARG A 326 27.87 2.83 4.28
N GLN A 327 27.14 3.56 5.13
CA GLN A 327 27.29 3.53 6.59
C GLN A 327 26.35 2.51 7.26
N GLY A 328 25.66 1.68 6.48
CA GLY A 328 24.77 0.61 6.98
C GLY A 328 23.40 1.12 7.45
N ILE A 329 22.97 2.31 7.01
CA ILE A 329 21.62 2.86 7.25
C ILE A 329 20.88 2.84 5.93
N TYR A 330 19.94 1.90 5.81
CA TYR A 330 19.21 1.63 4.56
C TYR A 330 17.86 2.37 4.55
N LEU A 331 17.76 3.35 3.68
CA LEU A 331 16.58 4.16 3.42
C LEU A 331 16.48 4.42 1.91
N ARG A 332 15.48 5.17 1.47
CA ARG A 332 15.25 5.40 0.05
C ARG A 332 15.32 6.90 -0.28
N ALA A 333 15.87 7.22 -1.45
CA ALA A 333 15.90 8.59 -1.99
C ALA A 333 15.15 8.68 -3.32
N GLY A 334 14.80 9.91 -3.74
CA GLY A 334 14.16 10.24 -5.00
C GLY A 334 12.65 10.51 -4.90
N LEU A 335 11.90 10.16 -5.95
CA LEU A 335 10.46 10.48 -6.08
C LEU A 335 9.51 9.38 -5.58
N HIS A 336 10.01 8.28 -5.06
CA HIS A 336 9.24 7.19 -4.45
C HIS A 336 8.04 6.70 -5.29
N CYS A 337 8.11 6.80 -6.62
CA CYS A 337 7.03 6.49 -7.56
C CYS A 337 5.72 7.26 -7.33
N ALA A 338 5.77 8.47 -6.75
CA ALA A 338 4.60 9.31 -6.48
C ALA A 338 4.85 10.78 -6.89
N PRO A 339 4.98 11.06 -8.20
CA PRO A 339 5.34 12.40 -8.68
C PRO A 339 4.31 13.48 -8.33
N LEU A 340 3.00 13.14 -8.24
CA LEU A 340 1.97 14.09 -7.82
C LEU A 340 2.16 14.51 -6.37
N ALA A 341 2.48 13.58 -5.48
CA ALA A 341 2.75 13.88 -4.07
C ALA A 341 3.94 14.86 -3.93
N HIS A 342 5.01 14.63 -4.70
CA HIS A 342 6.14 15.54 -4.75
C HIS A 342 5.80 16.91 -5.36
N LYS A 343 4.90 16.96 -6.36
CA LYS A 343 4.39 18.22 -6.90
C LYS A 343 3.64 19.01 -5.84
N THR A 344 2.73 18.36 -5.11
CA THR A 344 1.96 18.95 -3.99
C THR A 344 2.87 19.49 -2.88
N ALA A 345 3.97 18.81 -2.59
CA ALA A 345 4.94 19.22 -1.56
C ALA A 345 6.02 20.21 -2.06
N GLY A 346 6.06 20.53 -3.36
CA GLY A 346 7.11 21.37 -3.95
C GLY A 346 8.49 20.71 -4.02
N THR A 347 8.56 19.37 -3.98
CA THR A 347 9.79 18.58 -3.98
C THR A 347 9.99 17.78 -5.26
N LEU A 348 9.26 18.09 -6.33
CA LEU A 348 9.32 17.34 -7.59
C LEU A 348 10.72 17.33 -8.22
N ASN A 349 11.43 18.45 -8.14
CA ASN A 349 12.75 18.61 -8.74
C ASN A 349 13.91 18.12 -7.84
N THR A 350 13.68 18.02 -6.54
CA THR A 350 14.71 17.63 -5.56
C THR A 350 14.57 16.20 -5.06
N GLY A 351 13.38 15.61 -5.19
CA GLY A 351 13.07 14.40 -4.46
C GLY A 351 13.15 14.60 -2.95
N THR A 352 13.14 13.52 -2.20
CA THR A 352 13.38 13.49 -0.75
C THR A 352 14.12 12.22 -0.37
N VAL A 353 14.80 12.25 0.77
CA VAL A 353 15.20 11.04 1.49
C VAL A 353 14.02 10.61 2.33
N ARG A 354 13.66 9.32 2.29
CA ARG A 354 12.55 8.75 3.04
C ARG A 354 13.04 7.68 4.01
N ALA A 355 12.87 7.92 5.29
CA ALA A 355 12.93 6.90 6.33
C ALA A 355 11.53 6.33 6.56
N SER A 356 11.39 5.01 6.57
CA SER A 356 10.12 4.37 6.85
C SER A 356 10.27 3.24 7.86
N LEU A 357 9.43 3.30 8.89
CA LEU A 357 9.51 2.51 10.11
C LEU A 357 8.65 1.25 10.03
N SER A 358 8.98 0.27 10.85
CA SER A 358 8.13 -0.88 11.16
C SER A 358 8.09 -1.11 12.67
N VAL A 359 7.27 -2.03 13.11
CA VAL A 359 7.17 -2.43 14.53
C VAL A 359 8.48 -3.03 15.11
N PHE A 360 9.44 -3.35 14.24
CA PHE A 360 10.75 -3.89 14.62
C PHE A 360 11.82 -2.79 14.80
N ASN A 361 11.52 -1.56 14.41
CA ASN A 361 12.43 -0.43 14.65
C ASN A 361 12.30 0.11 16.07
N SER A 362 13.34 0.80 16.52
CA SER A 362 13.46 1.37 17.86
C SER A 362 13.91 2.84 17.82
N GLN A 363 13.78 3.55 18.95
CA GLN A 363 14.33 4.90 19.10
C GLN A 363 15.85 4.94 18.84
N ARG A 364 16.57 3.88 19.21
CA ARG A 364 18.01 3.76 18.95
C ARG A 364 18.34 3.83 17.46
N ASP A 365 17.50 3.24 16.59
CA ASP A 365 17.72 3.31 15.13
C ASP A 365 17.64 4.75 14.64
N ILE A 366 16.71 5.53 15.20
CA ILE A 366 16.53 6.95 14.89
C ILE A 366 17.70 7.79 15.41
N ASP A 367 18.15 7.53 16.65
CA ASP A 367 19.30 8.25 17.24
C ASP A 367 20.57 8.03 16.43
N VAL A 368 20.82 6.80 15.98
CA VAL A 368 21.94 6.49 15.09
C VAL A 368 21.81 7.21 13.75
N LEU A 369 20.62 7.22 13.12
CA LEU A 369 20.38 8.01 11.91
C LEU A 369 20.73 9.49 12.13
N CYS A 370 20.23 10.11 13.21
CA CYS A 370 20.48 11.53 13.52
C CYS A 370 21.96 11.81 13.79
N MET A 371 22.66 10.91 14.46
CA MET A 371 24.12 11.01 14.67
C MET A 371 24.87 11.05 13.33
N HIS A 372 24.51 10.17 12.39
CA HIS A 372 25.13 10.15 11.06
C HIS A 372 24.77 11.38 10.24
N LEU A 373 23.52 11.85 10.26
CA LEU A 373 23.10 13.08 9.61
C LEU A 373 23.90 14.29 10.11
N ASN A 374 24.04 14.47 11.43
CA ASN A 374 24.85 15.53 12.02
C ASN A 374 26.31 15.46 11.54
N ARG A 375 26.92 14.26 11.53
CA ARG A 375 28.30 14.07 11.08
C ARG A 375 28.52 14.38 9.61
N ILE A 376 27.56 14.04 8.75
CA ILE A 376 27.62 14.29 7.30
C ILE A 376 27.53 15.79 7.03
N LEU A 377 26.55 16.46 7.64
CA LEU A 377 26.28 17.87 7.39
C LEU A 377 27.34 18.80 8.00
N SER A 378 27.90 18.47 9.20
CA SER A 378 28.99 19.25 9.81
C SER A 378 30.29 19.22 8.98
N LYS A 379 30.59 18.09 8.31
CA LYS A 379 31.81 18.00 7.47
C LYS A 379 31.69 18.84 6.18
N LYS A 380 30.51 19.00 5.60
CA LYS A 380 30.33 19.86 4.39
C LYS A 380 30.38 21.35 4.75
N THR A 381 30.01 21.74 5.96
CA THR A 381 30.13 23.15 6.40
C THR A 381 31.60 23.58 6.58
N SER A 382 32.50 22.67 6.89
CA SER A 382 33.94 22.97 7.09
C SER A 382 34.75 23.02 5.79
N VAL A 383 34.18 22.75 4.63
CA VAL A 383 34.88 22.83 3.31
C VAL A 383 34.68 24.20 2.64
N PHE A 384 33.83 25.05 3.19
CA PHE A 384 33.51 26.38 2.66
C PHE A 384 34.08 27.54 3.50
N TYR A 385 35.03 27.26 4.41
CA TYR A 385 35.79 28.28 5.14
C TYR A 385 37.28 28.12 4.89
#